data_db005cb2551411cdaba25c139879e7d4
#
_entry.id   db005cb2551411cdaba25c139879e7d4
#
_cell.length_a   1.000
_cell.length_b   1.000
_cell.length_c   1.000
_cell.angle_alpha   90.00
_cell.angle_beta   90.00
_cell.angle_gamma   90.00
#
_symmetry.space_group_name_H-M   'P 1'
#
loop_
_entity.id
_entity.type
_entity.pdbx_description
1 polymer ?
#
loop_
_entity_poly.entity_id
_entity_poly.type
_entity_poly.pdbx_seq_one_letter_code
_entity_poly.pdbx_strand_id
1 'polypeptide(L)'
;LILDHLKHEGKNSRIVVIEPNAEHGSISHMRKKGVIVLEGNAIDEDMLHKANILKAKVLLALTNDERINIHVAQKATHIYNQFPAALVPNNILQVVLHIDDFYTMNVFKEFHEKAVPDNVAFRQGGSKMDYHVFSIYQLAAIFMIDNFSPDKYVSLNDAEDPAAHLLIMGDNLAAQYLILEAAQMYHFANL
;
A
#
# COMPACT_ATOMS: atom_id res chain seq x y z
N LEU A 1 -3.15 -1.31 17.28
CA LEU A 1 -4.14 -0.52 16.53
C LEU A 1 -4.81 -1.34 15.42
N ILE A 2 -4.07 -1.75 14.36
CA ILE A 2 -4.65 -2.53 13.23
C ILE A 2 -5.23 -3.85 13.70
N LEU A 3 -4.50 -4.60 14.54
CA LEU A 3 -4.94 -5.87 15.11
C LEU A 3 -6.18 -5.74 15.99
N ASP A 4 -6.28 -4.65 16.73
CA ASP A 4 -7.41 -4.40 17.62
C ASP A 4 -8.64 -4.00 16.83
N HIS A 5 -8.47 -3.22 15.74
CA HIS A 5 -9.56 -2.84 14.83
C HIS A 5 -10.14 -4.06 14.10
N LEU A 6 -9.29 -4.96 13.57
CA LEU A 6 -9.73 -6.17 12.88
C LEU A 6 -10.49 -7.16 13.80
N LYS A 7 -10.22 -7.14 15.11
CA LYS A 7 -10.95 -7.95 16.09
C LYS A 7 -12.30 -7.36 16.49
N HIS A 8 -12.45 -6.04 16.46
CA HIS A 8 -13.70 -5.36 16.83
C HIS A 8 -14.84 -5.56 15.82
N GLU A 9 -14.55 -5.95 14.59
CA GLU A 9 -15.58 -6.22 13.58
C GLU A 9 -16.32 -7.57 13.75
N GLY A 10 -16.10 -8.28 14.86
CA GLY A 10 -16.88 -9.48 15.23
C GLY A 10 -16.74 -10.67 14.27
N LYS A 11 -15.81 -10.61 13.30
CA LYS A 11 -15.54 -11.68 12.37
C LYS A 11 -14.32 -12.47 12.83
N ASN A 12 -14.36 -13.79 12.71
CA ASN A 12 -13.23 -14.72 12.94
C ASN A 12 -12.10 -14.48 11.91
N SER A 13 -11.54 -13.27 11.89
CA SER A 13 -10.43 -12.93 11.00
C SER A 13 -9.14 -13.54 11.56
N ARG A 14 -8.50 -14.39 10.78
CA ARG A 14 -7.20 -14.95 11.11
C ARG A 14 -6.14 -14.04 10.50
N ILE A 15 -5.17 -13.64 11.33
CA ILE A 15 -4.03 -12.86 10.89
C ILE A 15 -2.82 -13.79 10.90
N VAL A 16 -2.16 -13.87 9.75
CA VAL A 16 -0.91 -14.62 9.56
C VAL A 16 0.17 -13.62 9.20
N VAL A 17 1.31 -13.70 9.86
CA VAL A 17 2.50 -12.90 9.58
C VAL A 17 3.60 -13.85 9.16
N ILE A 18 4.30 -13.53 8.08
CA ILE A 18 5.54 -14.20 7.68
C ILE A 18 6.69 -13.27 8.06
N GLU A 19 7.60 -13.77 8.88
CA GLU A 19 8.73 -12.99 9.40
C GLU A 19 10.00 -13.86 9.34
N PRO A 20 11.07 -13.39 8.68
CA PRO A 20 12.30 -14.17 8.57
C PRO A 20 13.05 -14.34 9.89
N ASN A 21 12.83 -13.46 10.86
CA ASN A 21 13.48 -13.51 12.17
C ASN A 21 12.46 -13.69 13.31
N ALA A 22 12.34 -14.92 13.77
CA ALA A 22 11.41 -15.29 14.86
C ALA A 22 11.77 -14.68 16.23
N GLU A 23 12.97 -14.16 16.39
CA GLU A 23 13.44 -13.53 17.64
C GLU A 23 13.16 -12.02 17.68
N HIS A 24 12.60 -11.46 16.62
CA HIS A 24 12.23 -10.05 16.60
C HIS A 24 11.30 -9.70 17.77
N GLY A 25 11.62 -8.68 18.54
CA GLY A 25 10.97 -8.38 19.82
C GLY A 25 9.44 -8.20 19.76
N SER A 26 8.88 -7.83 18.61
CA SER A 26 7.43 -7.68 18.41
C SER A 26 6.69 -9.02 18.25
N ILE A 27 7.38 -10.11 17.89
CA ILE A 27 6.75 -11.41 17.57
C ILE A 27 6.05 -12.01 18.77
N SER A 28 6.69 -11.98 19.94
CA SER A 28 6.08 -12.52 21.15
C SER A 28 4.80 -11.77 21.52
N HIS A 29 4.74 -10.48 21.29
CA HIS A 29 3.55 -9.66 21.49
C HIS A 29 2.44 -10.01 20.49
N MET A 30 2.78 -10.21 19.22
CA MET A 30 1.83 -10.62 18.18
C MET A 30 1.22 -11.99 18.50
N ARG A 31 2.04 -12.98 18.90
CA ARG A 31 1.56 -14.33 19.31
C ARG A 31 0.60 -14.25 20.49
N LYS A 32 0.90 -13.43 21.51
CA LYS A 32 -0.01 -13.20 22.65
C LYS A 32 -1.35 -12.62 22.24
N LYS A 33 -1.39 -11.85 21.14
CA LYS A 33 -2.63 -11.32 20.56
C LYS A 33 -3.33 -12.31 19.62
N GLY A 34 -2.85 -13.55 19.51
CA GLY A 34 -3.46 -14.60 18.68
C GLY A 34 -3.14 -14.50 17.19
N VAL A 35 -2.04 -13.81 16.83
CA VAL A 35 -1.51 -13.79 15.46
C VAL A 35 -0.72 -15.08 15.22
N ILE A 36 -0.94 -15.71 14.09
CA ILE A 36 -0.13 -16.83 13.63
C ILE A 36 1.14 -16.26 12.99
N VAL A 37 2.30 -16.60 13.53
CA VAL A 37 3.58 -16.17 12.99
C VAL A 37 4.30 -17.36 12.39
N LEU A 38 4.55 -17.30 11.10
CA LEU A 38 5.35 -18.25 10.33
C LEU A 38 6.76 -17.68 10.16
N GLU A 39 7.75 -18.45 10.56
CA GLU A 39 9.15 -18.08 10.34
C GLU A 39 9.58 -18.51 8.95
N GLY A 40 10.06 -17.53 8.15
CA GLY A 40 10.53 -17.79 6.79
C GLY A 40 10.50 -16.57 5.90
N ASN A 41 10.84 -16.77 4.64
CA ASN A 41 10.88 -15.71 3.65
C ASN A 41 9.55 -15.61 2.89
N ALA A 42 8.95 -14.43 2.84
CA ALA A 42 7.66 -14.21 2.19
C ALA A 42 7.69 -14.34 0.65
N ILE A 43 8.89 -14.33 0.03
CA ILE A 43 9.03 -14.59 -1.42
C ILE A 43 9.00 -16.09 -1.77
N ASP A 44 9.05 -16.98 -0.76
CA ASP A 44 8.97 -18.41 -0.97
C ASP A 44 7.51 -18.83 -1.14
N GLU A 45 7.19 -19.46 -2.23
CA GLU A 45 5.81 -19.91 -2.53
C GLU A 45 5.28 -20.86 -1.47
N ASP A 46 6.13 -21.75 -0.94
CA ASP A 46 5.76 -22.67 0.13
C ASP A 46 5.31 -21.91 1.41
N MET A 47 5.93 -20.77 1.70
CA MET A 47 5.52 -19.94 2.85
C MET A 47 4.17 -19.27 2.61
N LEU A 48 3.91 -18.79 1.39
CA LEU A 48 2.60 -18.27 1.02
C LEU A 48 1.52 -19.35 1.05
N HIS A 49 1.84 -20.56 0.62
CA HIS A 49 0.94 -21.71 0.76
C HIS A 49 0.67 -22.08 2.22
N LYS A 50 1.70 -22.13 3.08
CA LYS A 50 1.57 -22.35 4.52
C LYS A 50 0.71 -21.26 5.18
N ALA A 51 0.84 -20.02 4.73
CA ALA A 51 0.00 -18.89 5.15
C ALA A 51 -1.44 -18.99 4.61
N ASN A 52 -1.72 -19.96 3.73
CA ASN A 52 -3.03 -20.18 3.12
C ASN A 52 -3.50 -19.00 2.25
N ILE A 53 -2.58 -18.50 1.40
CA ILE A 53 -2.79 -17.32 0.57
C ILE A 53 -4.08 -17.40 -0.27
N LEU A 54 -4.44 -18.58 -0.79
CA LEU A 54 -5.64 -18.78 -1.59
C LEU A 54 -6.95 -18.50 -0.84
N LYS A 55 -6.94 -18.50 0.51
CA LYS A 55 -8.10 -18.13 1.34
C LYS A 55 -7.98 -16.74 1.94
N ALA A 56 -6.89 -16.03 1.66
CA ALA A 56 -6.71 -14.67 2.14
C ALA A 56 -7.69 -13.72 1.46
N LYS A 57 -8.15 -12.72 2.17
CA LYS A 57 -8.92 -11.58 1.62
C LYS A 57 -8.02 -10.41 1.32
N VAL A 58 -6.98 -10.25 2.14
CA VAL A 58 -6.01 -9.15 2.03
C VAL A 58 -4.61 -9.73 2.20
N LEU A 59 -3.72 -9.35 1.32
CA LEU A 59 -2.28 -9.53 1.39
C LEU A 59 -1.64 -8.16 1.62
N LEU A 60 -0.90 -8.00 2.71
CA LEU A 60 -0.15 -6.79 3.01
C LEU A 60 1.34 -7.08 2.84
N ALA A 61 1.99 -6.46 1.86
CA ALA A 61 3.42 -6.53 1.66
C ALA A 61 4.06 -5.20 2.13
N LEU A 62 4.56 -5.22 3.37
CA LEU A 62 4.95 -4.05 4.15
C LEU A 62 6.40 -4.14 4.66
N THR A 63 7.29 -4.81 3.92
CA THR A 63 8.70 -4.83 4.29
C THR A 63 9.36 -3.48 3.98
N ASN A 64 10.54 -3.23 4.55
CA ASN A 64 11.31 -2.03 4.28
C ASN A 64 11.99 -2.06 2.89
N ASP A 65 11.95 -3.18 2.18
CA ASP A 65 12.46 -3.31 0.81
C ASP A 65 11.28 -3.46 -0.16
N GLU A 66 11.02 -2.42 -0.93
CA GLU A 66 9.93 -2.39 -1.91
C GLU A 66 10.06 -3.47 -2.99
N ARG A 67 11.29 -3.89 -3.33
CA ARG A 67 11.53 -4.99 -4.28
C ARG A 67 10.99 -6.30 -3.72
N ILE A 68 11.18 -6.54 -2.42
CA ILE A 68 10.59 -7.70 -1.74
C ILE A 68 9.06 -7.60 -1.78
N ASN A 69 8.49 -6.42 -1.51
CA ASN A 69 7.04 -6.21 -1.56
C ASN A 69 6.46 -6.54 -2.94
N ILE A 70 7.12 -6.08 -4.00
CA ILE A 70 6.74 -6.38 -5.39
C ILE A 70 6.88 -7.88 -5.68
N HIS A 71 7.97 -8.52 -5.26
CA HIS A 71 8.17 -9.97 -5.45
C HIS A 71 7.10 -10.80 -4.75
N VAL A 72 6.71 -10.43 -3.52
CA VAL A 72 5.62 -11.11 -2.79
C VAL A 72 4.32 -11.03 -3.59
N ALA A 73 3.99 -9.86 -4.14
CA ALA A 73 2.81 -9.69 -4.97
C ALA A 73 2.86 -10.52 -6.25
N GLN A 74 4.01 -10.55 -6.93
CA GLN A 74 4.24 -11.38 -8.13
C GLN A 74 4.10 -12.88 -7.82
N LYS A 75 4.65 -13.35 -6.69
CA LYS A 75 4.53 -14.74 -6.26
C LYS A 75 3.08 -15.10 -5.93
N ALA A 76 2.36 -14.23 -5.23
CA ALA A 76 0.94 -14.42 -4.97
C ALA A 76 0.16 -14.53 -6.28
N THR A 77 0.44 -13.65 -7.26
CA THR A 77 -0.18 -13.69 -8.59
C THR A 77 0.11 -15.02 -9.29
N HIS A 78 1.37 -15.47 -9.25
CA HIS A 78 1.76 -16.74 -9.85
C HIS A 78 0.99 -17.92 -9.25
N ILE A 79 0.90 -17.99 -7.93
CA ILE A 79 0.13 -19.02 -7.22
C ILE A 79 -1.34 -18.99 -7.66
N TYR A 80 -1.98 -17.81 -7.67
CA TYR A 80 -3.38 -17.69 -8.09
C TYR A 80 -3.62 -18.15 -9.52
N ASN A 81 -2.68 -17.87 -10.44
CA ASN A 81 -2.79 -18.24 -11.86
C ASN A 81 -2.59 -19.74 -12.11
N GLN A 82 -1.92 -20.45 -11.21
CA GLN A 82 -1.74 -21.91 -11.30
C GLN A 82 -3.01 -22.69 -10.91
N PHE A 83 -3.93 -22.07 -10.17
CA PHE A 83 -5.12 -22.76 -9.69
C PHE A 83 -6.31 -22.58 -10.64
N PRO A 84 -7.06 -23.65 -10.92
CA PRO A 84 -8.30 -23.55 -11.69
C PRO A 84 -9.24 -22.53 -11.06
N ALA A 85 -9.87 -21.70 -11.88
CA ALA A 85 -10.76 -20.64 -11.40
C ALA A 85 -11.90 -21.16 -10.51
N ALA A 86 -12.30 -22.43 -10.68
CA ALA A 86 -13.32 -23.07 -9.85
C ALA A 86 -12.84 -23.37 -8.40
N LEU A 87 -11.53 -23.47 -8.18
CA LEU A 87 -10.94 -23.76 -6.87
C LEU A 87 -10.48 -22.51 -6.13
N VAL A 88 -10.37 -21.38 -6.83
CA VAL A 88 -10.06 -20.10 -6.23
C VAL A 88 -11.34 -19.53 -5.62
N PRO A 89 -11.33 -19.07 -4.35
CA PRO A 89 -12.49 -18.46 -3.73
C PRO A 89 -13.05 -17.31 -4.59
N ASN A 90 -14.37 -17.11 -4.53
CA ASN A 90 -15.04 -16.01 -5.26
C ASN A 90 -14.64 -14.60 -4.80
N ASN A 91 -13.77 -14.51 -3.81
CA ASN A 91 -13.30 -13.24 -3.25
C ASN A 91 -12.12 -12.71 -4.08
N ILE A 92 -12.14 -11.42 -4.35
CA ILE A 92 -10.98 -10.69 -4.87
C ILE A 92 -9.97 -10.59 -3.73
N LEU A 93 -8.71 -11.01 -3.97
CA LEU A 93 -7.62 -10.76 -3.05
C LEU A 93 -7.18 -9.30 -3.18
N GLN A 94 -7.35 -8.53 -2.13
CA GLN A 94 -6.80 -7.19 -2.05
C GLN A 94 -5.30 -7.29 -1.73
N VAL A 95 -4.45 -6.77 -2.60
CA VAL A 95 -3.01 -6.77 -2.45
C VAL A 95 -2.54 -5.35 -2.19
N VAL A 96 -2.06 -5.09 -0.98
CA VAL A 96 -1.60 -3.77 -0.57
C VAL A 96 -0.09 -3.78 -0.46
N LEU A 97 0.56 -2.88 -1.18
CA LEU A 97 2.01 -2.79 -1.34
C LEU A 97 2.54 -1.46 -0.82
N HIS A 98 3.57 -1.52 0.00
CA HIS A 98 4.36 -0.37 0.38
C HIS A 98 5.48 -0.15 -0.65
N ILE A 99 5.43 0.97 -1.36
CA ILE A 99 6.46 1.40 -2.32
C ILE A 99 6.70 2.89 -2.09
N ASP A 100 7.91 3.26 -1.69
CA ASP A 100 8.26 4.65 -1.39
C ASP A 100 8.91 5.37 -2.57
N ASP A 101 9.56 4.65 -3.49
CA ASP A 101 10.11 5.27 -4.70
C ASP A 101 9.00 5.69 -5.66
N PHE A 102 8.95 6.99 -5.94
CA PHE A 102 7.89 7.60 -6.77
C PHE A 102 7.85 7.00 -8.18
N TYR A 103 9.01 6.75 -8.79
CA TYR A 103 9.08 6.20 -10.13
C TYR A 103 8.60 4.75 -10.15
N THR A 104 9.09 3.93 -9.25
CA THR A 104 8.68 2.53 -9.09
C THR A 104 7.17 2.42 -8.83
N MET A 105 6.64 3.28 -7.96
CA MET A 105 5.20 3.32 -7.65
C MET A 105 4.37 3.65 -8.89
N ASN A 106 4.76 4.65 -9.68
CA ASN A 106 4.03 5.05 -10.88
C ASN A 106 4.11 3.97 -11.96
N VAL A 107 5.29 3.40 -12.19
CA VAL A 107 5.46 2.28 -13.15
C VAL A 107 4.58 1.10 -12.73
N PHE A 108 4.56 0.76 -11.44
CA PHE A 108 3.74 -0.33 -10.94
C PHE A 108 2.24 -0.05 -11.15
N LYS A 109 1.77 1.15 -10.78
CA LYS A 109 0.38 1.58 -11.00
C LYS A 109 0.01 1.52 -12.48
N GLU A 110 0.81 2.13 -13.33
CA GLU A 110 0.57 2.18 -14.78
C GLU A 110 0.49 0.78 -15.40
N PHE A 111 1.35 -0.15 -14.95
CA PHE A 111 1.34 -1.52 -15.42
C PHE A 111 0.08 -2.28 -14.99
N HIS A 112 -0.40 -2.05 -13.78
CA HIS A 112 -1.57 -2.75 -13.23
C HIS A 112 -2.90 -2.04 -13.54
N GLU A 113 -2.95 -0.70 -13.61
CA GLU A 113 -4.15 0.06 -13.94
C GLU A 113 -4.49 0.00 -15.44
N LYS A 114 -3.48 0.07 -16.33
CA LYS A 114 -3.70 -0.05 -17.78
C LYS A 114 -4.08 -1.46 -18.23
N ALA A 115 -3.84 -2.45 -17.41
CA ALA A 115 -4.26 -3.83 -17.69
C ALA A 115 -5.76 -4.06 -17.45
N VAL A 116 -6.49 -3.07 -16.92
CA VAL A 116 -7.93 -3.14 -16.66
C VAL A 116 -8.65 -2.03 -17.41
N PRO A 117 -9.15 -2.25 -18.65
CA PRO A 117 -10.22 -1.42 -19.18
C PRO A 117 -11.44 -1.54 -18.25
N ASP A 118 -12.09 -0.43 -17.93
CA ASP A 118 -13.20 -0.28 -16.98
C ASP A 118 -14.37 -1.28 -17.09
N ASN A 119 -14.37 -2.16 -18.08
CA ASN A 119 -15.46 -3.11 -18.36
C ASN A 119 -15.04 -4.57 -18.54
N VAL A 120 -13.76 -4.89 -18.40
CA VAL A 120 -13.31 -6.28 -18.47
C VAL A 120 -12.52 -6.55 -17.20
N ALA A 121 -13.26 -6.91 -16.14
CA ALA A 121 -12.62 -7.64 -15.06
C ALA A 121 -11.61 -8.59 -15.69
N PHE A 122 -10.43 -8.68 -15.17
CA PHE A 122 -9.31 -9.57 -15.56
C PHE A 122 -9.81 -11.01 -15.79
N ARG A 123 -10.67 -11.21 -16.82
CA ARG A 123 -11.43 -12.45 -17.07
C ARG A 123 -10.82 -13.32 -18.12
N GLN A 124 -9.68 -12.92 -18.70
CA GLN A 124 -8.91 -13.83 -19.53
C GLN A 124 -7.70 -14.36 -18.75
N GLY A 125 -7.96 -15.18 -17.73
CA GLY A 125 -6.93 -15.83 -16.93
C GLY A 125 -7.27 -15.97 -15.45
N GLY A 126 -8.38 -15.42 -14.97
CA GLY A 126 -8.94 -15.77 -13.66
C GLY A 126 -8.26 -15.16 -12.42
N SER A 127 -7.30 -14.26 -12.54
CA SER A 127 -6.70 -13.64 -11.36
C SER A 127 -7.68 -12.64 -10.73
N LYS A 128 -8.26 -13.02 -9.60
CA LYS A 128 -9.13 -12.19 -8.79
C LYS A 128 -8.29 -11.40 -7.78
N MET A 129 -7.43 -10.53 -8.27
CA MET A 129 -6.55 -9.71 -7.44
C MET A 129 -6.76 -8.24 -7.77
N ASP A 130 -6.78 -7.42 -6.73
CA ASP A 130 -6.88 -5.97 -6.81
C ASP A 130 -5.69 -5.36 -6.08
N TYR A 131 -4.95 -4.48 -6.74
CA TYR A 131 -3.68 -3.96 -6.27
C TYR A 131 -3.83 -2.52 -5.77
N HIS A 132 -3.34 -2.27 -4.57
CA HIS A 132 -3.26 -0.95 -3.96
C HIS A 132 -1.82 -0.67 -3.58
N VAL A 133 -1.30 0.45 -4.03
CA VAL A 133 0.07 0.90 -3.70
C VAL A 133 0.00 2.17 -2.89
N PHE A 134 0.80 2.26 -1.86
CA PHE A 134 0.94 3.47 -1.06
C PHE A 134 2.39 3.73 -0.68
N SER A 135 2.71 5.01 -0.46
CA SER A 135 3.93 5.47 0.17
C SER A 135 3.62 6.15 1.49
N ILE A 136 4.42 5.87 2.51
CA ILE A 136 4.30 6.56 3.81
C ILE A 136 4.61 8.05 3.65
N TYR A 137 5.59 8.37 2.80
CA TYR A 137 5.98 9.76 2.54
C TYR A 137 4.92 10.53 1.77
N GLN A 138 4.23 9.90 0.81
CA GLN A 138 3.10 10.51 0.11
C GLN A 138 1.95 10.80 1.07
N LEU A 139 1.57 9.83 1.89
CA LEU A 139 0.51 10.02 2.88
C LEU A 139 0.85 11.12 3.89
N ALA A 140 2.11 11.20 4.31
CA ALA A 140 2.58 12.27 5.19
C ALA A 140 2.53 13.64 4.51
N ALA A 141 2.91 13.73 3.23
CA ALA A 141 2.85 14.96 2.45
C ALA A 141 1.41 15.45 2.27
N ILE A 142 0.49 14.57 1.91
CA ILE A 142 -0.95 14.88 1.81
C ILE A 142 -1.46 15.40 3.17
N PHE A 143 -1.15 14.68 4.25
CA PHE A 143 -1.55 15.11 5.61
C PHE A 143 -1.01 16.50 5.97
N MET A 144 0.26 16.78 5.64
CA MET A 144 0.87 18.09 5.91
C MET A 144 0.16 19.20 5.13
N ILE A 145 -0.11 18.99 3.84
CA ILE A 145 -0.78 19.98 3.01
C ILE A 145 -2.21 20.20 3.47
N ASP A 146 -2.96 19.14 3.77
CA ASP A 146 -4.34 19.25 4.24
C ASP A 146 -4.47 20.01 5.57
N ASN A 147 -3.49 19.85 6.47
CA ASN A 147 -3.56 20.45 7.80
C ASN A 147 -2.84 21.80 7.90
N PHE A 148 -1.79 22.01 7.10
CA PHE A 148 -0.92 23.20 7.15
C PHE A 148 -0.85 23.91 5.80
N SER A 149 -1.93 23.89 5.04
CA SER A 149 -2.01 24.57 3.75
C SER A 149 -1.71 26.07 3.86
N PRO A 150 -0.84 26.63 3.00
CA PRO A 150 -0.50 28.05 3.01
C PRO A 150 -1.72 28.99 2.87
N ASP A 151 -2.76 28.57 2.13
CA ASP A 151 -3.99 29.33 1.94
C ASP A 151 -4.77 29.58 3.24
N LYS A 152 -4.56 28.76 4.27
CA LYS A 152 -5.14 28.98 5.60
C LYS A 152 -4.52 30.18 6.34
N TYR A 153 -3.36 30.63 5.91
CA TYR A 153 -2.57 31.67 6.55
C TYR A 153 -2.47 32.97 5.71
N VAL A 154 -2.96 32.95 4.47
CA VAL A 154 -2.93 34.07 3.55
C VAL A 154 -4.35 34.35 3.07
N SER A 155 -4.81 35.59 3.17
CA SER A 155 -6.12 36.01 2.63
C SER A 155 -5.96 36.16 1.10
N LEU A 156 -6.59 35.31 0.33
CA LEU A 156 -6.55 35.35 -1.15
C LEU A 156 -7.47 36.41 -1.77
N ASN A 157 -8.09 37.29 -0.93
CA ASN A 157 -9.14 38.21 -1.38
C ASN A 157 -8.64 39.59 -1.76
N ASP A 158 -7.37 39.93 -1.55
CA ASP A 158 -6.81 41.23 -1.88
C ASP A 158 -5.85 41.13 -3.09
N ALA A 159 -6.09 41.94 -4.10
CA ALA A 159 -5.23 42.03 -5.30
C ALA A 159 -3.80 42.53 -4.97
N GLU A 160 -3.57 43.01 -3.78
CA GLU A 160 -2.28 43.46 -3.25
C GLU A 160 -1.62 42.43 -2.32
N ASP A 161 -2.24 41.24 -2.12
CA ASP A 161 -1.75 40.27 -1.17
C ASP A 161 -0.50 39.55 -1.70
N PRO A 162 0.56 39.42 -0.90
CA PRO A 162 1.76 38.70 -1.30
C PRO A 162 1.42 37.24 -1.57
N ALA A 163 1.93 36.70 -2.65
CA ALA A 163 1.78 35.29 -2.97
C ALA A 163 2.22 34.40 -1.79
N ALA A 164 1.47 33.35 -1.52
CA ALA A 164 1.85 32.38 -0.50
C ALA A 164 3.19 31.74 -0.84
N HIS A 165 4.15 31.82 0.06
CA HIS A 165 5.48 31.22 -0.12
C HIS A 165 5.60 29.98 0.74
N LEU A 166 5.81 28.82 0.09
CA LEU A 166 6.14 27.57 0.75
C LEU A 166 7.65 27.33 0.69
N LEU A 167 8.33 27.37 1.82
CA LEU A 167 9.76 27.06 1.93
C LEU A 167 9.92 25.64 2.42
N ILE A 168 10.50 24.76 1.60
CA ILE A 168 10.81 23.39 1.93
C ILE A 168 12.32 23.24 2.05
N MET A 169 12.81 22.79 3.21
CA MET A 169 14.22 22.53 3.46
C MET A 169 14.45 21.04 3.62
N GLY A 170 15.27 20.46 2.73
CA GLY A 170 15.61 19.02 2.71
C GLY A 170 15.53 18.45 1.32
N ASP A 171 16.19 17.31 1.13
CA ASP A 171 16.26 16.56 -0.14
C ASP A 171 15.80 15.10 0.00
N ASN A 172 15.27 14.73 1.17
CA ASN A 172 14.78 13.39 1.42
C ASN A 172 13.41 13.12 0.75
N LEU A 173 12.98 11.87 0.75
CA LEU A 173 11.71 11.47 0.13
C LEU A 173 10.51 12.27 0.66
N ALA A 174 10.48 12.61 1.95
CA ALA A 174 9.38 13.41 2.49
C ALA A 174 9.31 14.79 1.85
N ALA A 175 10.45 15.47 1.67
CA ALA A 175 10.52 16.77 0.98
C ALA A 175 10.12 16.65 -0.48
N GLN A 176 10.58 15.60 -1.18
CA GLN A 176 10.23 15.36 -2.59
C GLN A 176 8.73 15.16 -2.77
N TYR A 177 8.10 14.31 -1.96
CA TYR A 177 6.65 14.12 -1.99
C TYR A 177 5.88 15.40 -1.63
N LEU A 178 6.36 16.15 -0.64
CA LEU A 178 5.74 17.42 -0.26
C LEU A 178 5.77 18.45 -1.40
N ILE A 179 6.89 18.52 -2.15
CA ILE A 179 7.01 19.38 -3.34
C ILE A 179 6.01 18.95 -4.41
N LEU A 180 5.92 17.64 -4.68
CA LEU A 180 5.02 17.11 -5.70
C LEU A 180 3.55 17.36 -5.36
N GLU A 181 3.13 17.08 -4.13
CA GLU A 181 1.76 17.31 -3.67
C GLU A 181 1.42 18.81 -3.66
N ALA A 182 2.34 19.67 -3.18
CA ALA A 182 2.17 21.12 -3.23
C ALA A 182 2.02 21.63 -4.66
N ALA A 183 2.85 21.14 -5.60
CA ALA A 183 2.77 21.53 -7.01
C ALA A 183 1.42 21.13 -7.63
N GLN A 184 0.87 19.98 -7.26
CA GLN A 184 -0.44 19.54 -7.76
C GLN A 184 -1.59 20.35 -7.17
N MET A 185 -1.55 20.70 -5.89
CA MET A 185 -2.63 21.42 -5.23
C MET A 185 -2.64 22.92 -5.53
N TYR A 186 -1.48 23.55 -5.72
CA TYR A 186 -1.37 24.99 -5.92
C TYR A 186 -1.24 25.42 -7.40
N HIS A 187 -1.37 24.47 -8.33
CA HIS A 187 -1.29 24.77 -9.78
C HIS A 187 -2.43 25.69 -10.27
N PHE A 188 -3.51 25.79 -9.53
CA PHE A 188 -4.70 26.56 -9.93
C PHE A 188 -4.67 28.05 -9.55
N ALA A 189 -3.67 28.49 -8.79
CA ALA A 189 -3.61 29.87 -8.29
C ALA A 189 -3.08 30.89 -9.32
N ASN A 190 -2.69 30.47 -10.52
CA ASN A 190 -2.07 31.32 -11.56
C ASN A 190 -2.89 31.40 -12.86
N LEU A 191 -4.19 31.27 -12.80
CA LEU A 191 -5.09 31.50 -13.94
C LEU A 191 -5.78 32.86 -13.84
#